data_1ee3075061bbabdf8ad3275b11486821
#
_entry.id   1ee3075061bbabdf8ad3275b11486821
#
_cell.length_a   1.000
_cell.length_b   1.000
_cell.length_c   1.000
_cell.angle_alpha   90.00
_cell.angle_beta   90.00
_cell.angle_gamma   90.00
#
_symmetry.space_group_name_H-M   'P 1'
#
loop_
_entity.id
_entity.type
_entity.pdbx_description
1 polymer ?
#
loop_
_entity_poly.entity_id
_entity_poly.type
_entity_poly.pdbx_seq_one_letter_code
_entity_poly.pdbx_strand_id
1 'polypeptide(L)'
;MKTVFKQNIKNLLKSFGIEVNKVQNKYALGYIAAKPIIDAASKSGLSVGDYLETIWNHKGNRQVIIDELNKFGIFNKNIKNICEIGTGAGLYAEKTAELCKPVRYESYEPDKDWAEWLAKKYNIISHDADGKSLSYTQTSSIDLLLAHGVFVYLPFLLTYRYFQEIVRVSNDEAHVVFDILLEECFDDETVKVWLESNQMFPCLLSKDYVINFFAKHKFLLIGEFYNHKFNVGKSKYLIFKKESSLTQEK
;
A
#
# COMPACT_ATOMS: atom_id res chain seq x y z
N MET A 1 19.70 -29.60 21.83
CA MET A 1 19.91 -30.41 20.62
C MET A 1 19.56 -29.68 19.32
N LYS A 2 18.38 -29.08 19.14
CA LYS A 2 17.99 -28.38 17.87
C LYS A 2 18.89 -27.17 17.48
N THR A 3 19.45 -26.44 18.45
CA THR A 3 20.28 -25.24 18.21
C THR A 3 21.67 -25.60 17.71
N VAL A 4 22.28 -26.64 18.24
CA VAL A 4 23.60 -27.13 17.83
C VAL A 4 23.57 -27.71 16.41
N PHE A 5 22.52 -28.44 16.08
CA PHE A 5 22.31 -29.00 14.75
C PHE A 5 22.15 -27.92 13.68
N LYS A 6 21.38 -26.86 13.99
CA LYS A 6 21.26 -25.68 13.08
C LYS A 6 22.57 -24.95 12.86
N GLN A 7 23.39 -24.82 13.90
CA GLN A 7 24.71 -24.16 13.80
C GLN A 7 25.69 -24.98 12.95
N ASN A 8 25.69 -26.28 13.09
CA ASN A 8 26.56 -27.16 12.30
C ASN A 8 26.17 -27.14 10.80
N ILE A 9 24.90 -27.11 10.46
CA ILE A 9 24.44 -26.96 9.09
C ILE A 9 24.87 -25.57 8.53
N LYS A 10 24.74 -24.49 9.30
CA LYS A 10 25.22 -23.16 8.89
C LYS A 10 26.70 -23.14 8.60
N ASN A 11 27.51 -23.77 9.45
CA ASN A 11 28.96 -23.84 9.29
C ASN A 11 29.37 -24.68 8.06
N LEU A 12 28.67 -25.79 7.82
CA LEU A 12 28.88 -26.64 6.64
C LEU A 12 28.53 -25.86 5.33
N LEU A 13 27.42 -25.17 5.29
CA LEU A 13 27.03 -24.38 4.11
C LEU A 13 28.01 -23.22 3.87
N LYS A 14 28.49 -22.59 4.93
CA LYS A 14 29.51 -21.52 4.83
C LYS A 14 30.84 -22.03 4.26
N SER A 15 31.25 -23.28 4.54
CA SER A 15 32.43 -23.89 3.93
C SER A 15 32.31 -24.12 2.42
N PHE A 16 31.10 -24.15 1.87
CA PHE A 16 30.80 -24.19 0.45
C PHE A 16 30.50 -22.82 -0.17
N GLY A 17 30.80 -21.71 0.56
CA GLY A 17 30.55 -20.35 0.09
C GLY A 17 29.06 -19.95 0.12
N ILE A 18 28.21 -20.75 0.76
CA ILE A 18 26.76 -20.48 0.89
C ILE A 18 26.49 -19.83 2.24
N GLU A 19 26.20 -18.54 2.26
CA GLU A 19 25.69 -17.88 3.46
C GLU A 19 24.18 -18.12 3.59
N VAL A 20 23.80 -18.91 4.59
CA VAL A 20 22.40 -19.03 5.02
C VAL A 20 22.10 -17.88 5.98
N ASN A 21 21.73 -16.75 5.44
CA ASN A 21 21.07 -15.72 6.21
C ASN A 21 19.61 -16.15 6.43
N LYS A 22 19.06 -15.92 7.66
CA LYS A 22 17.60 -15.91 7.79
C LYS A 22 17.10 -15.02 6.68
N VAL A 23 16.22 -15.54 5.81
CA VAL A 23 15.45 -14.70 4.92
C VAL A 23 14.65 -13.79 5.87
N GLN A 24 15.20 -12.63 6.18
CA GLN A 24 14.38 -11.53 6.64
C GLN A 24 13.35 -11.36 5.54
N ASN A 25 12.10 -11.43 5.92
CA ASN A 25 10.98 -11.29 5.02
C ASN A 25 11.34 -10.19 4.02
N LYS A 26 11.42 -10.48 2.72
CA LYS A 26 11.85 -9.54 1.67
C LYS A 26 11.00 -8.25 1.64
N TYR A 27 9.91 -8.25 2.39
CA TYR A 27 8.93 -7.18 2.55
C TYR A 27 9.05 -6.45 3.90
N ALA A 28 10.09 -6.72 4.70
CA ALA A 28 10.28 -6.16 6.04
C ALA A 28 10.76 -4.71 6.09
N LEU A 29 10.63 -3.97 5.00
CA LEU A 29 10.85 -2.54 5.01
C LEU A 29 9.65 -1.87 5.65
N GLY A 30 9.87 -1.33 6.85
CA GLY A 30 8.81 -0.72 7.64
C GLY A 30 7.89 -1.70 8.34
N TYR A 31 8.24 -3.01 8.41
CA TYR A 31 7.46 -3.97 9.20
C TYR A 31 7.38 -3.55 10.65
N ILE A 32 6.16 -3.38 11.11
CA ILE A 32 5.84 -3.08 12.50
C ILE A 32 4.99 -4.23 13.01
N ALA A 33 5.46 -4.88 14.09
CA ALA A 33 4.72 -5.98 14.70
C ALA A 33 3.36 -5.50 15.23
N ALA A 34 2.27 -6.15 14.85
CA ALA A 34 0.92 -5.72 15.16
C ALA A 34 0.66 -5.68 16.68
N LYS A 35 0.93 -6.78 17.37
CA LYS A 35 0.60 -6.92 18.80
C LYS A 35 1.22 -5.84 19.68
N PRO A 36 2.53 -5.52 19.63
CA PRO A 36 3.11 -4.46 20.46
C PRO A 36 2.50 -3.08 20.20
N ILE A 37 2.16 -2.78 18.96
CA ILE A 37 1.54 -1.50 18.56
C ILE A 37 0.11 -1.41 19.06
N ILE A 38 -0.68 -2.46 18.89
CA ILE A 38 -2.07 -2.51 19.37
C ILE A 38 -2.11 -2.36 20.89
N ASP A 39 -1.24 -3.10 21.60
CA ASP A 39 -1.14 -3.02 23.08
C ASP A 39 -0.72 -1.62 23.55
N ALA A 40 0.23 -0.99 22.86
CA ALA A 40 0.71 0.35 23.21
C ALA A 40 -0.34 1.45 22.90
N ALA A 41 -1.00 1.36 21.77
CA ALA A 41 -2.11 2.25 21.41
C ALA A 41 -3.23 2.19 22.45
N SER A 42 -3.64 0.97 22.81
CA SER A 42 -4.66 0.74 23.85
C SER A 42 -4.27 1.34 25.20
N LYS A 43 -3.03 1.14 25.66
CA LYS A 43 -2.51 1.72 26.90
C LYS A 43 -2.48 3.24 26.89
N SER A 44 -2.28 3.85 25.74
CA SER A 44 -2.26 5.33 25.58
C SER A 44 -3.65 5.92 25.35
N GLY A 45 -4.69 5.11 25.25
CA GLY A 45 -6.05 5.58 24.97
C GLY A 45 -6.23 6.13 23.53
N LEU A 46 -5.32 5.77 22.62
CA LEU A 46 -5.33 6.21 21.22
C LEU A 46 -5.84 5.09 20.31
N SER A 47 -6.38 5.47 19.13
CA SER A 47 -6.53 4.52 18.03
C SER A 47 -5.15 4.06 17.56
N VAL A 48 -5.08 2.90 16.92
CA VAL A 48 -3.81 2.40 16.35
C VAL A 48 -3.25 3.41 15.34
N GLY A 49 -4.11 4.01 14.52
CA GLY A 49 -3.70 5.03 13.55
C GLY A 49 -3.11 6.28 14.21
N ASP A 50 -3.77 6.83 15.23
CA ASP A 50 -3.28 8.02 15.95
C ASP A 50 -1.98 7.74 16.71
N TYR A 51 -1.86 6.53 17.28
CA TYR A 51 -0.64 6.10 17.93
C TYR A 51 0.54 6.03 16.95
N LEU A 52 0.34 5.40 15.77
CA LEU A 52 1.37 5.31 14.74
C LEU A 52 1.79 6.69 14.22
N GLU A 53 0.84 7.59 13.95
CA GLU A 53 1.16 8.96 13.55
C GLU A 53 1.99 9.70 14.64
N THR A 54 1.73 9.40 15.90
CA THR A 54 2.47 10.01 17.03
C THR A 54 3.92 9.51 17.05
N ILE A 55 4.14 8.19 16.98
CA ILE A 55 5.50 7.62 17.06
C ILE A 55 6.33 7.90 15.80
N TRP A 56 5.69 8.12 14.65
CA TRP A 56 6.38 8.51 13.41
C TRP A 56 6.56 10.02 13.25
N ASN A 57 6.09 10.80 14.22
CA ASN A 57 6.07 12.27 14.15
C ASN A 57 5.33 12.82 12.91
N HIS A 58 4.28 12.14 12.50
CA HIS A 58 3.46 12.46 11.31
C HIS A 58 2.01 12.83 11.70
N LYS A 59 1.81 13.37 12.89
CA LYS A 59 0.48 13.64 13.43
C LYS A 59 -0.39 14.46 12.46
N GLY A 60 -1.57 13.93 12.16
CA GLY A 60 -2.55 14.53 11.27
C GLY A 60 -2.29 14.33 9.77
N ASN A 61 -1.19 13.67 9.38
CA ASN A 61 -0.89 13.45 7.96
C ASN A 61 -1.95 12.60 7.24
N ARG A 62 -2.46 11.58 7.91
CA ARG A 62 -3.55 10.74 7.41
C ARG A 62 -4.77 11.57 7.01
N GLN A 63 -5.19 12.50 7.89
CA GLN A 63 -6.33 13.35 7.60
C GLN A 63 -6.06 14.28 6.41
N VAL A 64 -4.86 14.85 6.30
CA VAL A 64 -4.47 15.67 5.15
C VAL A 64 -4.62 14.90 3.83
N ILE A 65 -4.16 13.64 3.79
CA ILE A 65 -4.30 12.80 2.59
C ILE A 65 -5.78 12.51 2.29
N ILE A 66 -6.57 12.17 3.30
CA ILE A 66 -8.02 11.94 3.12
C ILE A 66 -8.71 13.21 2.60
N ASP A 67 -8.38 14.38 3.14
CA ASP A 67 -8.96 15.65 2.70
C ASP A 67 -8.56 16.00 1.26
N GLU A 68 -7.30 15.76 0.89
CA GLU A 68 -6.85 15.94 -0.51
C GLU A 68 -7.62 15.00 -1.46
N LEU A 69 -7.74 13.71 -1.13
CA LEU A 69 -8.50 12.75 -1.93
C LEU A 69 -9.98 13.12 -2.03
N ASN A 70 -10.55 13.64 -0.96
CA ASN A 70 -11.97 14.02 -0.93
C ASN A 70 -12.29 15.21 -1.87
N LYS A 71 -11.31 16.09 -2.16
CA LYS A 71 -11.47 17.16 -3.16
C LYS A 71 -11.80 16.65 -4.57
N PHE A 72 -11.39 15.41 -4.87
CA PHE A 72 -11.66 14.72 -6.13
C PHE A 72 -12.93 13.86 -6.10
N GLY A 73 -13.73 13.94 -5.02
CA GLY A 73 -14.97 13.19 -4.89
C GLY A 73 -14.82 11.68 -4.75
N ILE A 74 -13.63 11.23 -4.32
CA ILE A 74 -13.29 9.80 -4.20
C ILE A 74 -14.18 9.12 -3.17
N PHE A 75 -14.43 9.78 -2.04
CA PHE A 75 -15.20 9.19 -0.95
C PHE A 75 -16.66 9.63 -1.04
N ASN A 76 -17.51 8.73 -1.52
CA ASN A 76 -18.94 8.99 -1.64
C ASN A 76 -19.75 7.70 -1.42
N LYS A 77 -21.05 7.85 -1.25
CA LYS A 77 -21.96 6.74 -0.92
C LYS A 77 -22.21 5.75 -2.07
N ASN A 78 -21.77 6.06 -3.29
CA ASN A 78 -21.87 5.15 -4.44
C ASN A 78 -20.75 4.11 -4.43
N ILE A 79 -19.66 4.34 -3.69
CA ILE A 79 -18.59 3.38 -3.48
C ILE A 79 -19.09 2.25 -2.58
N LYS A 80 -19.30 1.07 -3.14
CA LYS A 80 -19.82 -0.12 -2.44
C LYS A 80 -18.76 -1.17 -2.21
N ASN A 81 -17.84 -1.33 -3.16
CA ASN A 81 -16.81 -2.36 -3.13
C ASN A 81 -15.43 -1.70 -3.15
N ILE A 82 -14.68 -1.89 -2.10
CA ILE A 82 -13.33 -1.35 -1.94
C ILE A 82 -12.32 -2.49 -1.92
N CYS A 83 -11.18 -2.31 -2.58
CA CYS A 83 -10.02 -3.17 -2.45
C CYS A 83 -8.80 -2.33 -2.06
N GLU A 84 -8.09 -2.72 -1.02
CA GLU A 84 -6.87 -2.06 -0.59
C GLU A 84 -5.69 -3.02 -0.63
N ILE A 85 -4.62 -2.60 -1.28
CA ILE A 85 -3.36 -3.34 -1.36
C ILE A 85 -2.43 -2.81 -0.27
N GLY A 86 -1.92 -3.71 0.58
CA GLY A 86 -1.00 -3.34 1.66
C GLY A 86 -1.65 -2.44 2.72
N THR A 87 -2.79 -2.84 3.24
CA THR A 87 -3.59 -2.06 4.20
C THR A 87 -2.84 -1.77 5.51
N GLY A 88 -1.82 -2.58 5.85
CA GLY A 88 -1.01 -2.42 7.05
C GLY A 88 -1.86 -2.38 8.31
N ALA A 89 -1.62 -1.36 9.13
CA ALA A 89 -2.36 -1.14 10.37
C ALA A 89 -3.76 -0.52 10.17
N GLY A 90 -4.24 -0.40 8.94
CA GLY A 90 -5.57 0.14 8.63
C GLY A 90 -5.71 1.66 8.78
N LEU A 91 -4.61 2.41 8.64
CA LEU A 91 -4.62 3.85 8.83
C LEU A 91 -5.64 4.57 7.94
N TYR A 92 -5.73 4.16 6.69
CA TYR A 92 -6.64 4.74 5.71
C TYR A 92 -7.96 3.98 5.66
N ALA A 93 -7.94 2.67 5.91
CA ALA A 93 -9.13 1.82 5.88
C ALA A 93 -10.22 2.30 6.84
N GLU A 94 -9.85 2.69 8.06
CA GLU A 94 -10.78 3.24 9.06
C GLU A 94 -11.52 4.47 8.50
N LYS A 95 -10.79 5.46 8.01
CA LYS A 95 -11.35 6.70 7.46
C LYS A 95 -12.17 6.47 6.19
N THR A 96 -11.67 5.63 5.30
CA THR A 96 -12.36 5.28 4.05
C THR A 96 -13.68 4.57 4.33
N ALA A 97 -13.69 3.62 5.27
CA ALA A 97 -14.90 2.92 5.68
C ALA A 97 -15.94 3.85 6.32
N GLU A 98 -15.51 4.81 7.13
CA GLU A 98 -16.38 5.83 7.73
C GLU A 98 -17.05 6.72 6.65
N LEU A 99 -16.31 7.13 5.64
CA LEU A 99 -16.78 8.05 4.59
C LEU A 99 -17.66 7.36 3.54
N CYS A 100 -17.27 6.17 3.06
CA CYS A 100 -17.95 5.46 1.99
C CYS A 100 -19.08 4.56 2.50
N LYS A 101 -18.93 3.97 3.70
CA LYS A 101 -19.81 2.92 4.24
C LYS A 101 -20.00 1.77 3.24
N PRO A 102 -18.91 1.13 2.80
CA PRO A 102 -18.95 0.13 1.75
C PRO A 102 -19.74 -1.11 2.19
N VAL A 103 -20.29 -1.83 1.21
CA VAL A 103 -20.89 -3.14 1.42
C VAL A 103 -19.80 -4.21 1.57
N ARG A 104 -18.70 -4.04 0.81
CA ARG A 104 -17.57 -4.96 0.80
C ARG A 104 -16.27 -4.18 0.83
N TYR A 105 -15.39 -4.53 1.76
CA TYR A 105 -14.02 -4.01 1.84
C TYR A 105 -13.05 -5.20 1.86
N GLU A 106 -12.20 -5.30 0.84
CA GLU A 106 -11.19 -6.33 0.70
C GLU A 106 -9.81 -5.78 0.97
N SER A 107 -8.95 -6.58 1.58
CA SER A 107 -7.55 -6.25 1.89
C SER A 107 -6.62 -7.34 1.43
N TYR A 108 -5.50 -6.94 0.85
CA TYR A 108 -4.35 -7.79 0.54
C TYR A 108 -3.15 -7.34 1.38
N GLU A 109 -3.17 -7.74 2.66
CA GLU A 109 -2.11 -7.44 3.63
C GLU A 109 -1.25 -8.68 3.86
N PRO A 110 0.07 -8.64 3.52
CA PRO A 110 0.94 -9.81 3.65
C PRO A 110 1.29 -10.16 5.10
N ASP A 111 1.15 -9.22 6.04
CA ASP A 111 1.32 -9.50 7.46
C ASP A 111 0.06 -10.10 8.06
N LYS A 112 0.16 -11.36 8.50
CA LYS A 112 -0.99 -12.11 9.01
C LYS A 112 -1.57 -11.52 10.29
N ASP A 113 -0.73 -10.98 11.18
CA ASP A 113 -1.20 -10.41 12.44
C ASP A 113 -2.01 -9.14 12.18
N TRP A 114 -1.55 -8.30 11.23
CA TRP A 114 -2.31 -7.14 10.78
C TRP A 114 -3.57 -7.55 10.03
N ALA A 115 -3.49 -8.52 9.12
CA ALA A 115 -4.65 -9.02 8.38
C ALA A 115 -5.77 -9.54 9.31
N GLU A 116 -5.41 -10.33 10.32
CA GLU A 116 -6.36 -10.80 11.33
C GLU A 116 -6.95 -9.66 12.18
N TRP A 117 -6.13 -8.69 12.54
CA TRP A 117 -6.59 -7.54 13.31
C TRP A 117 -7.57 -6.67 12.50
N LEU A 118 -7.27 -6.40 11.23
CA LEU A 118 -8.15 -5.66 10.30
C LEU A 118 -9.51 -6.34 10.16
N ALA A 119 -9.52 -7.65 9.95
CA ALA A 119 -10.75 -8.43 9.85
C ALA A 119 -11.62 -8.31 11.11
N LYS A 120 -11.01 -8.41 12.29
CA LYS A 120 -11.71 -8.33 13.58
C LYS A 120 -12.17 -6.91 13.91
N LYS A 121 -11.35 -5.91 13.61
CA LYS A 121 -11.60 -4.52 14.03
C LYS A 121 -12.54 -3.78 13.10
N TYR A 122 -12.41 -3.97 11.79
CA TYR A 122 -13.10 -3.18 10.77
C TYR A 122 -14.01 -4.00 9.86
N ASN A 123 -14.19 -5.29 10.13
CA ASN A 123 -14.97 -6.22 9.28
C ASN A 123 -14.48 -6.25 7.82
N ILE A 124 -13.16 -6.15 7.64
CA ILE A 124 -12.50 -6.20 6.33
C ILE A 124 -12.27 -7.67 5.95
N ILE A 125 -12.55 -8.01 4.71
CA ILE A 125 -12.26 -9.33 4.13
C ILE A 125 -10.78 -9.38 3.79
N SER A 126 -9.98 -10.00 4.65
CA SER A 126 -8.54 -10.17 4.41
C SER A 126 -8.28 -11.40 3.56
N HIS A 127 -7.63 -11.19 2.42
CA HIS A 127 -7.17 -12.24 1.51
C HIS A 127 -5.70 -12.57 1.73
N ASP A 128 -5.31 -13.81 1.43
CA ASP A 128 -3.90 -14.18 1.39
C ASP A 128 -3.18 -13.38 0.30
N ALA A 129 -2.21 -12.57 0.70
CA ALA A 129 -1.45 -11.73 -0.21
C ALA A 129 -0.19 -12.46 -0.69
N ASP A 130 -0.13 -12.75 -1.99
CA ASP A 130 1.04 -13.36 -2.64
C ASP A 130 2.10 -12.32 -3.06
N GLY A 131 1.84 -11.02 -2.81
CA GLY A 131 2.70 -9.89 -3.14
C GLY A 131 2.73 -9.51 -4.63
N LYS A 132 1.81 -10.03 -5.45
CA LYS A 132 1.82 -9.82 -6.91
C LYS A 132 0.47 -9.91 -7.60
N SER A 133 -0.59 -10.40 -6.94
CA SER A 133 -1.91 -10.57 -7.55
C SER A 133 -3.05 -10.23 -6.61
N LEU A 134 -4.25 -10.03 -7.20
CA LEU A 134 -5.53 -9.86 -6.51
C LEU A 134 -6.45 -11.03 -6.83
N SER A 135 -5.93 -12.26 -6.71
CA SER A 135 -6.54 -13.49 -7.24
C SER A 135 -7.90 -13.83 -6.64
N TYR A 136 -8.20 -13.35 -5.44
CA TYR A 136 -9.50 -13.57 -4.78
C TYR A 136 -10.56 -12.51 -5.13
N THR A 137 -10.14 -11.40 -5.76
CA THR A 137 -11.04 -10.33 -6.18
C THR A 137 -11.56 -10.60 -7.59
N GLN A 138 -12.86 -10.51 -7.77
CA GLN A 138 -13.50 -10.75 -9.06
C GLN A 138 -13.17 -9.65 -10.08
N THR A 139 -13.16 -10.01 -11.35
CA THR A 139 -12.99 -9.07 -12.46
C THR A 139 -14.15 -8.07 -12.47
N SER A 140 -13.84 -6.79 -12.71
CA SER A 140 -14.82 -5.69 -12.84
C SER A 140 -15.80 -5.66 -11.66
N SER A 141 -15.28 -5.66 -10.43
CA SER A 141 -16.09 -5.71 -9.21
C SER A 141 -15.79 -4.63 -8.19
N ILE A 142 -14.74 -3.83 -8.40
CA ILE A 142 -14.23 -2.85 -7.44
C ILE A 142 -14.55 -1.43 -7.90
N ASP A 143 -15.16 -0.64 -7.01
CA ASP A 143 -15.50 0.77 -7.23
C ASP A 143 -14.35 1.70 -6.83
N LEU A 144 -13.59 1.32 -5.81
CA LEU A 144 -12.45 2.08 -5.30
C LEU A 144 -11.30 1.14 -4.95
N LEU A 145 -10.16 1.34 -5.62
CA LEU A 145 -8.92 0.65 -5.30
C LEU A 145 -7.93 1.61 -4.66
N LEU A 146 -7.34 1.21 -3.55
CA LEU A 146 -6.38 1.99 -2.78
C LEU A 146 -5.06 1.22 -2.62
N ALA A 147 -3.93 1.94 -2.68
CA ALA A 147 -2.61 1.42 -2.34
C ALA A 147 -1.74 2.55 -1.78
N HIS A 148 -1.71 2.69 -0.46
CA HIS A 148 -0.99 3.75 0.24
C HIS A 148 0.38 3.27 0.72
N GLY A 149 1.47 3.88 0.24
CA GLY A 149 2.84 3.51 0.63
C GLY A 149 3.25 2.12 0.17
N VAL A 150 2.74 1.62 -0.95
CA VAL A 150 3.00 0.27 -1.48
C VAL A 150 3.95 0.30 -2.66
N PHE A 151 3.60 1.02 -3.73
CA PHE A 151 4.38 1.04 -4.96
C PHE A 151 5.67 1.83 -4.85
N VAL A 152 5.83 2.58 -3.80
CA VAL A 152 7.10 3.23 -3.41
C VAL A 152 8.18 2.22 -2.99
N TYR A 153 7.79 0.99 -2.62
CA TYR A 153 8.70 -0.07 -2.16
C TYR A 153 8.82 -1.26 -3.11
N LEU A 154 7.84 -1.48 -3.98
CA LEU A 154 7.82 -2.67 -4.82
C LEU A 154 8.71 -2.50 -6.06
N PRO A 155 9.50 -3.52 -6.43
CA PRO A 155 10.23 -3.53 -7.69
C PRO A 155 9.27 -3.36 -8.89
N PHE A 156 9.74 -2.67 -9.93
CA PHE A 156 8.96 -2.32 -11.11
C PHE A 156 8.10 -3.47 -11.67
N LEU A 157 8.67 -4.67 -11.83
CA LEU A 157 7.91 -5.79 -12.40
C LEU A 157 6.78 -6.29 -11.50
N LEU A 158 6.90 -6.17 -10.18
CA LEU A 158 5.81 -6.49 -9.26
C LEU A 158 4.74 -5.40 -9.29
N THR A 159 5.15 -4.13 -9.31
CA THR A 159 4.23 -2.99 -9.49
C THR A 159 3.44 -3.13 -10.79
N TYR A 160 4.11 -3.49 -11.89
CA TYR A 160 3.45 -3.72 -13.18
C TYR A 160 2.38 -4.83 -13.12
N ARG A 161 2.65 -5.93 -12.42
CA ARG A 161 1.65 -7.00 -12.21
C ARG A 161 0.44 -6.49 -11.44
N TYR A 162 0.66 -5.70 -10.39
CA TYR A 162 -0.46 -5.07 -9.69
C TYR A 162 -1.22 -4.10 -10.59
N PHE A 163 -0.58 -3.35 -11.46
CA PHE A 163 -1.28 -2.49 -12.42
C PHE A 163 -2.20 -3.30 -13.34
N GLN A 164 -1.76 -4.47 -13.81
CA GLN A 164 -2.61 -5.37 -14.60
C GLN A 164 -3.81 -5.89 -13.79
N GLU A 165 -3.59 -6.25 -12.53
CA GLU A 165 -4.66 -6.69 -11.62
C GLU A 165 -5.63 -5.54 -11.28
N ILE A 166 -5.13 -4.34 -11.05
CA ILE A 166 -5.95 -3.13 -10.84
C ILE A 166 -6.89 -2.93 -12.02
N VAL A 167 -6.37 -3.00 -13.26
CA VAL A 167 -7.19 -2.90 -14.46
C VAL A 167 -8.25 -3.99 -14.52
N ARG A 168 -7.89 -5.23 -14.18
CA ARG A 168 -8.80 -6.38 -14.22
C ARG A 168 -9.94 -6.25 -13.20
N VAL A 169 -9.66 -5.86 -11.96
CA VAL A 169 -10.67 -5.84 -10.89
C VAL A 169 -11.54 -4.60 -10.89
N SER A 170 -11.07 -3.50 -11.47
CA SER A 170 -11.81 -2.24 -11.51
C SER A 170 -13.05 -2.35 -12.41
N ASN A 171 -14.21 -1.97 -11.89
CA ASN A 171 -15.42 -1.84 -12.70
C ASN A 171 -15.40 -0.53 -13.53
N ASP A 172 -16.44 -0.28 -14.30
CA ASP A 172 -16.62 1.01 -14.97
C ASP A 172 -16.84 2.10 -13.91
N GLU A 173 -16.36 3.31 -14.19
CA GLU A 173 -16.38 4.46 -13.27
C GLU A 173 -15.52 4.29 -11.99
N ALA A 174 -14.79 3.18 -11.85
CA ALA A 174 -13.94 2.93 -10.68
C ALA A 174 -12.88 4.01 -10.49
N HIS A 175 -12.60 4.32 -9.24
CA HIS A 175 -11.46 5.15 -8.86
C HIS A 175 -10.29 4.29 -8.43
N VAL A 176 -9.08 4.70 -8.82
CA VAL A 176 -7.82 4.05 -8.43
C VAL A 176 -6.90 5.11 -7.85
N VAL A 177 -6.42 4.88 -6.64
CA VAL A 177 -5.58 5.81 -5.88
C VAL A 177 -4.35 5.09 -5.36
N PHE A 178 -3.19 5.59 -5.68
CA PHE A 178 -1.93 5.10 -5.12
C PHE A 178 -0.86 6.18 -5.15
N ASP A 179 0.19 6.00 -4.35
CA ASP A 179 1.36 6.85 -4.38
C ASP A 179 2.59 6.12 -4.93
N ILE A 180 3.44 6.90 -5.60
CA ILE A 180 4.68 6.45 -6.23
C ILE A 180 5.80 7.44 -5.94
N LEU A 181 7.04 7.00 -6.19
CA LEU A 181 8.21 7.87 -6.20
C LEU A 181 8.56 8.22 -7.64
N LEU A 182 8.68 9.51 -7.88
CA LEU A 182 9.16 10.10 -9.13
C LEU A 182 10.51 10.76 -8.87
N GLU A 183 11.23 11.09 -9.93
CA GLU A 183 12.51 11.82 -9.83
C GLU A 183 12.39 13.14 -9.05
N GLU A 184 11.25 13.82 -9.16
CA GLU A 184 10.95 15.07 -8.44
C GLU A 184 10.57 14.86 -6.96
N CYS A 185 10.51 13.62 -6.48
CA CYS A 185 10.13 13.30 -5.10
C CYS A 185 11.31 13.39 -4.12
N PHE A 186 12.53 13.46 -4.60
CA PHE A 186 13.73 13.50 -3.76
C PHE A 186 14.81 14.39 -4.39
N ASP A 187 15.70 14.85 -3.53
CA ASP A 187 16.88 15.63 -3.83
C ASP A 187 18.13 14.90 -3.29
N ASP A 188 19.30 15.49 -3.47
CA ASP A 188 20.57 14.91 -3.03
C ASP A 188 20.61 14.70 -1.51
N GLU A 189 19.98 15.54 -0.72
CA GLU A 189 19.91 15.41 0.73
C GLU A 189 19.07 14.19 1.11
N THR A 190 17.91 14.03 0.50
CA THR A 190 17.05 12.86 0.68
C THR A 190 17.77 11.56 0.30
N VAL A 191 18.46 11.56 -0.84
CA VAL A 191 19.27 10.40 -1.29
C VAL A 191 20.36 10.07 -0.28
N LYS A 192 21.08 11.09 0.24
CA LYS A 192 22.10 10.90 1.26
C LYS A 192 21.53 10.25 2.52
N VAL A 193 20.38 10.74 3.03
CA VAL A 193 19.74 10.16 4.22
C VAL A 193 19.29 8.71 3.96
N TRP A 194 18.82 8.39 2.76
CA TRP A 194 18.47 7.01 2.40
C TRP A 194 19.68 6.09 2.39
N LEU A 195 20.81 6.53 1.86
CA LEU A 195 22.06 5.77 1.87
C LEU A 195 22.56 5.53 3.31
N GLU A 196 22.54 6.56 4.15
CA GLU A 196 22.98 6.49 5.54
C GLU A 196 22.07 5.60 6.40
N SER A 197 20.76 5.62 6.15
CA SER A 197 19.77 4.80 6.84
C SER A 197 19.64 3.39 6.27
N ASN A 198 20.45 3.04 5.28
CA ASN A 198 20.41 1.73 4.62
C ASN A 198 19.02 1.40 4.03
N GLN A 199 18.31 2.42 3.58
CA GLN A 199 17.05 2.28 2.87
C GLN A 199 17.35 1.64 1.50
N MET A 200 17.05 0.35 1.37
CA MET A 200 17.38 -0.40 0.14
C MET A 200 16.43 -0.12 -1.03
N PHE A 201 15.48 0.77 -0.85
CA PHE A 201 14.40 1.04 -1.83
C PHE A 201 13.97 2.48 -1.73
N PRO A 202 13.90 3.16 -2.78
CA PRO A 202 12.62 3.42 -3.41
C PRO A 202 12.53 2.85 -4.82
N CYS A 203 11.36 2.39 -5.20
CA CYS A 203 11.07 2.06 -6.59
C CYS A 203 10.71 3.36 -7.33
N LEU A 204 11.64 3.86 -8.11
CA LEU A 204 11.42 5.01 -8.97
C LEU A 204 10.61 4.58 -10.20
N LEU A 205 9.52 5.31 -10.48
CA LEU A 205 8.67 5.10 -11.65
C LEU A 205 8.61 6.37 -12.50
N SER A 206 8.56 6.22 -13.82
CA SER A 206 8.25 7.32 -14.71
C SER A 206 6.75 7.66 -14.63
N LYS A 207 6.42 8.92 -14.39
CA LYS A 207 5.04 9.42 -14.38
C LYS A 207 4.34 9.14 -15.71
N ASP A 208 4.99 9.49 -16.82
CA ASP A 208 4.44 9.29 -18.15
C ASP A 208 4.18 7.82 -18.45
N TYR A 209 5.07 6.94 -18.02
CA TYR A 209 4.86 5.49 -18.18
C TYR A 209 3.59 5.03 -17.47
N VAL A 210 3.39 5.45 -16.20
CA VAL A 210 2.22 5.09 -15.41
C VAL A 210 0.94 5.66 -16.03
N ILE A 211 0.93 6.94 -16.40
CA ILE A 211 -0.23 7.58 -17.04
C ILE A 211 -0.57 6.87 -18.36
N ASN A 212 0.42 6.61 -19.20
CA ASN A 212 0.21 5.94 -20.49
C ASN A 212 -0.27 4.50 -20.33
N PHE A 213 0.20 3.79 -19.30
CA PHE A 213 -0.32 2.45 -19.00
C PHE A 213 -1.81 2.50 -18.68
N PHE A 214 -2.22 3.36 -17.74
CA PHE A 214 -3.62 3.46 -17.33
C PHE A 214 -4.51 4.02 -18.45
N ALA A 215 -4.04 4.99 -19.24
CA ALA A 215 -4.78 5.55 -20.38
C ALA A 215 -5.10 4.47 -21.45
N LYS A 216 -4.18 3.56 -21.74
CA LYS A 216 -4.42 2.42 -22.64
C LYS A 216 -5.55 1.51 -22.17
N HIS A 217 -5.86 1.52 -20.89
CA HIS A 217 -6.91 0.74 -20.26
C HIS A 217 -8.13 1.60 -19.88
N LYS A 218 -8.30 2.76 -20.53
CA LYS A 218 -9.45 3.69 -20.36
C LYS A 218 -9.54 4.31 -18.97
N PHE A 219 -8.41 4.58 -18.32
CA PHE A 219 -8.37 5.36 -17.11
C PHE A 219 -7.83 6.75 -17.39
N LEU A 220 -8.52 7.77 -16.89
CA LEU A 220 -8.10 9.15 -16.93
C LEU A 220 -7.43 9.53 -15.60
N LEU A 221 -6.30 10.22 -15.66
CA LEU A 221 -5.73 10.88 -14.49
C LEU A 221 -6.60 12.09 -14.16
N ILE A 222 -7.30 12.06 -13.04
CA ILE A 222 -8.22 13.12 -12.60
C ILE A 222 -7.62 14.01 -11.52
N GLY A 223 -6.52 13.59 -10.89
CA GLY A 223 -5.86 14.38 -9.86
C GLY A 223 -4.51 13.83 -9.45
N GLU A 224 -3.73 14.71 -8.84
CA GLU A 224 -2.45 14.37 -8.25
C GLU A 224 -2.08 15.36 -7.13
N PHE A 225 -1.35 14.89 -6.13
CA PHE A 225 -0.78 15.74 -5.07
C PHE A 225 0.43 15.08 -4.42
N TYR A 226 1.21 15.85 -3.66
CA TYR A 226 2.34 15.31 -2.90
C TYR A 226 1.95 14.96 -1.46
N ASN A 227 2.41 13.81 -1.00
CA ASN A 227 2.53 13.51 0.41
C ASN A 227 3.92 13.94 0.90
N HIS A 228 3.98 15.07 1.61
CA HIS A 228 5.23 15.67 2.09
C HIS A 228 5.76 15.05 3.39
N LYS A 229 5.02 14.09 3.97
CA LYS A 229 5.42 13.40 5.20
C LYS A 229 5.64 11.92 4.98
N PHE A 230 6.18 11.58 3.82
CA PHE A 230 6.58 10.23 3.49
C PHE A 230 8.00 10.00 4.00
N ASN A 231 8.17 9.28 5.13
CA ASN A 231 9.46 8.96 5.76
C ASN A 231 10.51 10.07 5.64
N VAL A 232 11.37 9.98 4.59
CA VAL A 232 12.31 11.00 4.16
C VAL A 232 12.01 11.27 2.69
N GLY A 233 11.85 12.55 2.32
CA GLY A 233 11.39 12.97 1.01
C GLY A 233 9.86 13.07 0.94
N LYS A 234 9.31 12.90 -0.24
CA LYS A 234 7.87 12.96 -0.51
C LYS A 234 7.49 11.87 -1.50
N SER A 235 6.23 11.44 -1.49
CA SER A 235 5.64 10.62 -2.54
C SER A 235 4.60 11.40 -3.33
N LYS A 236 4.29 10.95 -4.53
CA LYS A 236 3.28 11.56 -5.41
C LYS A 236 2.08 10.64 -5.49
N TYR A 237 0.93 11.12 -5.01
CA TYR A 237 -0.35 10.45 -5.24
C TYR A 237 -0.82 10.69 -6.65
N LEU A 238 -1.30 9.65 -7.30
CA LEU A 238 -2.01 9.68 -8.57
C LEU A 238 -3.42 9.14 -8.37
N ILE A 239 -4.39 9.83 -8.95
CA ILE A 239 -5.80 9.51 -8.84
C ILE A 239 -6.35 9.30 -10.25
N PHE A 240 -6.79 8.10 -10.52
CA PHE A 240 -7.35 7.72 -11.81
C PHE A 240 -8.85 7.42 -11.68
N LYS A 241 -9.58 7.69 -12.74
CA LYS A 241 -10.97 7.27 -12.92
C LYS A 241 -11.11 6.48 -14.21
N LYS A 242 -11.73 5.30 -14.15
CA LYS A 242 -12.04 4.49 -15.32
C LYS A 242 -13.22 5.08 -16.06
N GLU A 243 -13.13 5.18 -17.38
CA GLU A 243 -14.23 5.63 -18.22
C GLU A 243 -15.35 4.57 -18.29
N SER A 244 -16.58 5.03 -18.44
CA SER A 244 -17.73 4.14 -18.67
C SER A 244 -17.66 3.52 -20.07
N SER A 245 -17.96 2.24 -20.16
CA SER A 245 -18.08 1.54 -21.45
C SER A 245 -19.24 2.07 -22.31
N LEU A 246 -20.20 2.78 -21.71
CA LEU A 246 -21.39 3.32 -22.40
C LEU A 246 -21.15 4.62 -23.18
N THR A 247 -19.98 5.24 -23.07
CA THR A 247 -19.68 6.55 -23.68
C THR A 247 -19.19 6.45 -25.15
N GLN A 248 -19.15 5.27 -25.76
CA GLN A 248 -18.63 5.05 -27.12
C GLN A 248 -19.69 4.94 -28.24
N GLU A 249 -20.97 5.19 -27.93
CA GLU A 249 -22.02 5.26 -28.98
C GLU A 249 -22.48 6.72 -29.23
N LYS A 250 -21.57 7.58 -29.68
CA LYS A 250 -21.96 8.86 -30.30
C LYS A 250 -21.00 9.24 -31.42
#